data_bab091a4dfeda5482f71d9f7a8881848
#
_entry.id   bab091a4dfeda5482f71d9f7a8881848
#
_cell.length_a   1.000
_cell.length_b   1.000
_cell.length_c   1.000
_cell.angle_alpha   90.00
_cell.angle_beta   90.00
_cell.angle_gamma   90.00
#
_symmetry.space_group_name_H-M   'P 1'
#
loop_
_entity.id
_entity.type
_entity.pdbx_description
1 polymer ?
#
loop_
_entity_poly.entity_id
_entity_poly.type
_entity_poly.pdbx_seq_one_letter_code
_entity_poly.pdbx_strand_id
1 'polypeptide(L)'
;EQSASLLKTAREEGWKDPSRGMVLIAQAEIEVERSQAVAVDLDAIRSDVLDAVRRAEEVTVDALGPRKAFEAGDREAELGSPREAEMLYRRAKQKAAVIEEHWHSAAATVNESAAALGDQPGHQADAAREILRAAQEALEAEDPAEALHIVSPVPDHLVYLVSSSAAVAHLQPSAQQHVPAAAAGL
;
A
#
# COMPACT_ATOMS: atom_id res chain seq x y z
N GLU A 1 30.41 -21.38 -2.59
CA GLU A 1 31.58 -21.73 -3.42
C GLU A 1 32.91 -21.38 -2.75
N GLN A 2 33.01 -20.22 -2.08
CA GLN A 2 34.25 -19.73 -1.45
C GLN A 2 34.71 -20.62 -0.29
N SER A 3 33.80 -21.04 0.59
CA SER A 3 34.12 -21.97 1.69
C SER A 3 34.63 -23.35 1.21
N ALA A 4 34.04 -23.89 0.13
CA ALA A 4 34.49 -25.14 -0.46
C ALA A 4 35.92 -25.05 -1.05
N SER A 5 36.24 -23.90 -1.65
CA SER A 5 37.60 -23.61 -2.14
C SER A 5 38.60 -23.49 -0.99
N LEU A 6 38.25 -22.84 0.12
CA LEU A 6 39.09 -22.73 1.31
C LEU A 6 39.37 -24.10 1.94
N LEU A 7 38.33 -24.94 2.07
CA LEU A 7 38.50 -26.32 2.59
C LEU A 7 39.37 -27.18 1.70
N LYS A 8 39.23 -27.05 0.37
CA LYS A 8 40.11 -27.75 -0.57
C LYS A 8 41.58 -27.35 -0.39
N THR A 9 41.84 -26.03 -0.32
CA THR A 9 43.17 -25.48 -0.09
C THR A 9 43.73 -25.93 1.28
N ALA A 10 42.90 -25.90 2.34
CA ALA A 10 43.28 -26.36 3.66
C ALA A 10 43.73 -27.86 3.64
N ARG A 11 43.02 -28.69 2.88
CA ARG A 11 43.38 -30.12 2.71
C ARG A 11 44.68 -30.29 1.94
N GLU A 12 44.95 -29.52 0.91
CA GLU A 12 46.15 -29.61 0.09
C GLU A 12 47.38 -29.03 0.78
N GLU A 13 47.26 -27.96 1.55
CA GLU A 13 48.36 -27.27 2.20
C GLU A 13 48.61 -27.74 3.65
N GLY A 14 47.56 -28.23 4.34
CA GLY A 14 47.66 -28.64 5.75
C GLY A 14 48.65 -29.78 6.03
N TRP A 15 49.02 -30.57 5.03
CA TRP A 15 50.08 -31.56 5.13
C TRP A 15 51.47 -30.94 5.22
N LYS A 16 51.67 -29.77 4.63
CA LYS A 16 52.94 -29.04 4.61
C LYS A 16 53.08 -28.07 5.78
N ASP A 17 51.97 -27.44 6.16
CA ASP A 17 51.87 -26.51 7.24
C ASP A 17 50.51 -26.65 7.99
N PRO A 18 50.48 -27.44 9.08
CA PRO A 18 49.26 -27.65 9.87
C PRO A 18 48.66 -26.36 10.44
N SER A 19 49.47 -25.37 10.79
CA SER A 19 48.99 -24.11 11.33
C SER A 19 48.22 -23.32 10.27
N ARG A 20 48.72 -23.30 9.05
CA ARG A 20 48.04 -22.66 7.92
C ARG A 20 46.77 -23.42 7.55
N GLY A 21 46.77 -24.74 7.60
CA GLY A 21 45.58 -25.56 7.42
C GLY A 21 44.47 -25.20 8.40
N MET A 22 44.79 -25.03 9.68
CA MET A 22 43.83 -24.61 10.72
C MET A 22 43.24 -23.22 10.47
N VAL A 23 44.06 -22.27 10.03
CA VAL A 23 43.59 -20.90 9.70
C VAL A 23 42.59 -20.94 8.52
N LEU A 24 42.87 -21.75 7.49
CA LEU A 24 41.96 -21.87 6.34
C LEU A 24 40.63 -22.55 6.72
N ILE A 25 40.65 -23.52 7.63
CA ILE A 25 39.43 -24.13 8.16
C ILE A 25 38.60 -23.10 8.93
N ALA A 26 39.21 -22.34 9.84
CA ALA A 26 38.52 -21.32 10.58
C ALA A 26 37.92 -20.23 9.65
N GLN A 27 38.61 -19.82 8.60
CA GLN A 27 38.07 -18.94 7.57
C GLN A 27 36.88 -19.53 6.83
N ALA A 28 36.93 -20.84 6.49
CA ALA A 28 35.82 -21.50 5.85
C ALA A 28 34.58 -21.59 6.76
N GLU A 29 34.77 -21.83 8.06
CA GLU A 29 33.68 -21.82 9.06
C GLU A 29 33.00 -20.44 9.13
N ILE A 30 33.78 -19.36 9.21
CA ILE A 30 33.24 -17.97 9.21
C ILE A 30 32.44 -17.70 7.93
N GLU A 31 32.90 -18.11 6.78
CA GLU A 31 32.18 -17.95 5.50
C GLU A 31 30.88 -18.77 5.43
N VAL A 32 30.85 -19.96 6.03
CA VAL A 32 29.62 -20.76 6.16
C VAL A 32 28.61 -20.07 7.06
N GLU A 33 29.04 -19.61 8.25
CA GLU A 33 28.17 -18.90 9.18
C GLU A 33 27.58 -17.60 8.55
N ARG A 34 28.42 -16.83 7.86
CA ARG A 34 28.01 -15.63 7.14
C ARG A 34 26.98 -15.96 6.05
N SER A 35 27.22 -17.03 5.27
CA SER A 35 26.29 -17.45 4.22
C SER A 35 24.95 -17.92 4.78
N GLN A 36 24.95 -18.62 5.92
CA GLN A 36 23.74 -19.03 6.61
C GLN A 36 22.95 -17.84 7.15
N ALA A 37 23.62 -16.86 7.75
CA ALA A 37 22.98 -15.63 8.24
C ALA A 37 22.28 -14.87 7.11
N VAL A 38 22.96 -14.72 5.96
CA VAL A 38 22.36 -14.07 4.77
C VAL A 38 21.15 -14.86 4.24
N ALA A 39 21.21 -16.18 4.24
CA ALA A 39 20.09 -17.01 3.80
C ALA A 39 18.86 -16.87 4.73
N VAL A 40 19.07 -16.84 6.04
CA VAL A 40 18.00 -16.63 7.03
C VAL A 40 17.37 -15.26 6.88
N ASP A 41 18.17 -14.21 6.69
CA ASP A 41 17.66 -12.85 6.45
C ASP A 41 16.85 -12.77 5.16
N LEU A 42 17.29 -13.44 4.09
CA LEU A 42 16.59 -13.45 2.81
C LEU A 42 15.24 -14.18 2.89
N ASP A 43 15.16 -15.28 3.63
CA ASP A 43 13.91 -16.02 3.85
C ASP A 43 12.90 -15.21 4.65
N ALA A 44 13.35 -14.45 5.65
CA ALA A 44 12.51 -13.54 6.41
C ALA A 44 11.96 -12.41 5.53
N ILE A 45 12.81 -11.79 4.71
CA ILE A 45 12.42 -10.76 3.74
C ILE A 45 11.42 -11.35 2.73
N ARG A 46 11.68 -12.52 2.19
CA ARG A 46 10.83 -13.22 1.23
C ARG A 46 9.41 -13.42 1.78
N SER A 47 9.30 -13.91 3.03
CA SER A 47 8.02 -14.16 3.68
C SER A 47 7.22 -12.87 3.85
N ASP A 48 7.83 -11.80 4.36
CA ASP A 48 7.21 -10.49 4.55
C ASP A 48 6.73 -9.88 3.22
N VAL A 49 7.53 -10.03 2.16
CA VAL A 49 7.17 -9.54 0.83
C VAL A 49 6.05 -10.36 0.20
N LEU A 50 6.04 -11.67 0.37
CA LEU A 50 4.96 -12.53 -0.11
C LEU A 50 3.62 -12.14 0.51
N ASP A 51 3.60 -11.84 1.81
CA ASP A 51 2.39 -11.40 2.51
C ASP A 51 1.92 -10.02 1.99
N ALA A 52 2.83 -9.10 1.71
CA ALA A 52 2.48 -7.82 1.10
C ALA A 52 1.91 -8.00 -0.32
N VAL A 53 2.51 -8.87 -1.14
CA VAL A 53 2.01 -9.17 -2.49
C VAL A 53 0.61 -9.78 -2.44
N ARG A 54 0.35 -10.71 -1.51
CA ARG A 54 -0.97 -11.32 -1.32
C ARG A 54 -2.03 -10.29 -0.95
N ARG A 55 -1.73 -9.38 0.01
CA ARG A 55 -2.68 -8.30 0.36
C ARG A 55 -2.99 -7.40 -0.82
N ALA A 56 -1.99 -7.06 -1.65
CA ALA A 56 -2.24 -6.31 -2.86
C ALA A 56 -3.12 -7.07 -3.86
N GLU A 57 -2.98 -8.40 -3.96
CA GLU A 57 -3.81 -9.26 -4.81
C GLU A 57 -5.25 -9.38 -4.32
N GLU A 58 -5.50 -9.13 -3.04
CA GLU A 58 -6.87 -9.13 -2.47
C GLU A 58 -7.67 -7.88 -2.84
N VAL A 59 -7.01 -6.80 -3.24
CA VAL A 59 -7.64 -5.51 -3.51
C VAL A 59 -7.52 -5.04 -4.95
N THR A 60 -6.86 -5.81 -5.83
CA THR A 60 -6.77 -5.49 -7.25
C THR A 60 -6.60 -6.73 -8.12
N VAL A 61 -7.29 -6.75 -9.27
CA VAL A 61 -7.08 -7.76 -10.33
C VAL A 61 -5.73 -7.60 -11.03
N ASP A 62 -5.12 -6.41 -11.02
CA ASP A 62 -3.83 -6.14 -11.66
C ASP A 62 -2.67 -6.03 -10.65
N ALA A 63 -2.44 -7.09 -9.89
CA ALA A 63 -1.25 -7.23 -9.05
C ALA A 63 -0.05 -7.87 -9.78
N LEU A 64 -0.07 -7.93 -11.12
CA LEU A 64 1.00 -8.55 -11.91
C LEU A 64 2.36 -7.89 -11.69
N GLY A 65 2.39 -6.58 -11.43
CA GLY A 65 3.62 -5.83 -11.19
C GLY A 65 4.40 -6.30 -9.94
N PRO A 66 3.77 -6.35 -8.74
CA PRO A 66 4.35 -6.92 -7.54
C PRO A 66 4.70 -8.40 -7.68
N ARG A 67 3.78 -9.21 -8.21
CA ARG A 67 3.97 -10.66 -8.40
C ARG A 67 5.18 -10.98 -9.27
N LYS A 68 5.31 -10.35 -10.44
CA LYS A 68 6.47 -10.55 -11.33
C LYS A 68 7.80 -10.15 -10.68
N ALA A 69 7.81 -9.09 -9.89
CA ALA A 69 9.02 -8.67 -9.18
C ALA A 69 9.40 -9.67 -8.08
N PHE A 70 8.42 -10.21 -7.35
CA PHE A 70 8.61 -11.26 -6.36
C PHE A 70 9.18 -12.54 -6.97
N GLU A 71 8.56 -13.07 -8.04
CA GLU A 71 9.02 -14.26 -8.75
C GLU A 71 10.41 -14.08 -9.38
N ALA A 72 10.74 -12.87 -9.81
CA ALA A 72 12.09 -12.57 -10.26
C ALA A 72 13.10 -12.65 -9.11
N GLY A 73 12.72 -12.20 -7.90
CA GLY A 73 13.50 -12.35 -6.68
C GLY A 73 13.73 -13.81 -6.32
N ASP A 74 12.70 -14.66 -6.40
CA ASP A 74 12.82 -16.10 -6.17
C ASP A 74 13.83 -16.73 -7.12
N ARG A 75 13.78 -16.39 -8.42
CA ARG A 75 14.76 -16.91 -9.40
C ARG A 75 16.19 -16.49 -9.12
N GLU A 76 16.42 -15.23 -8.72
CA GLU A 76 17.77 -14.76 -8.36
C GLU A 76 18.29 -15.43 -7.08
N ALA A 77 17.40 -15.70 -6.12
CA ALA A 77 17.75 -16.46 -4.92
C ALA A 77 18.19 -17.89 -5.25
N GLU A 78 17.46 -18.57 -6.14
CA GLU A 78 17.80 -19.92 -6.63
C GLU A 78 19.12 -19.94 -7.41
N LEU A 79 19.44 -18.86 -8.14
CA LEU A 79 20.71 -18.69 -8.84
C LEU A 79 21.89 -18.37 -7.91
N GLY A 80 21.61 -18.15 -6.61
CA GLY A 80 22.64 -17.83 -5.62
C GLY A 80 23.07 -16.36 -5.64
N SER A 81 22.19 -15.46 -6.10
CA SER A 81 22.38 -14.01 -6.15
C SER A 81 21.56 -13.30 -5.05
N PRO A 82 21.91 -13.41 -3.76
CA PRO A 82 21.06 -12.93 -2.66
C PRO A 82 20.85 -11.40 -2.65
N ARG A 83 21.81 -10.62 -3.14
CA ARG A 83 21.67 -9.17 -3.22
C ARG A 83 20.67 -8.74 -4.28
N GLU A 84 20.70 -9.37 -5.43
CA GLU A 84 19.78 -9.16 -6.53
C GLU A 84 18.37 -9.60 -6.13
N ALA A 85 18.24 -10.74 -5.46
CA ALA A 85 16.99 -11.23 -4.90
C ALA A 85 16.40 -10.22 -3.89
N GLU A 86 17.19 -9.72 -2.95
CA GLU A 86 16.77 -8.73 -1.96
C GLU A 86 16.26 -7.44 -2.63
N MET A 87 16.96 -6.93 -3.65
CA MET A 87 16.52 -5.74 -4.39
C MET A 87 15.16 -5.96 -5.08
N LEU A 88 14.95 -7.13 -5.67
CA LEU A 88 13.70 -7.47 -6.34
C LEU A 88 12.56 -7.66 -5.36
N TYR A 89 12.80 -8.26 -4.20
CA TYR A 89 11.82 -8.37 -3.12
C TYR A 89 11.42 -6.98 -2.59
N ARG A 90 12.38 -6.09 -2.33
CA ARG A 90 12.07 -4.71 -1.92
C ARG A 90 11.22 -3.98 -2.97
N ARG A 91 11.52 -4.18 -4.25
CA ARG A 91 10.74 -3.62 -5.35
C ARG A 91 9.32 -4.19 -5.40
N ALA A 92 9.15 -5.49 -5.17
CA ALA A 92 7.85 -6.13 -5.08
C ALA A 92 7.03 -5.54 -3.94
N LYS A 93 7.61 -5.43 -2.74
CA LYS A 93 6.97 -4.83 -1.56
C LYS A 93 6.56 -3.38 -1.80
N GLN A 94 7.44 -2.57 -2.41
CA GLN A 94 7.12 -1.18 -2.71
C GLN A 94 5.93 -1.05 -3.68
N LYS A 95 5.89 -1.88 -4.72
CA LYS A 95 4.77 -1.90 -5.65
C LYS A 95 3.47 -2.36 -5.00
N ALA A 96 3.53 -3.37 -4.13
CA ALA A 96 2.37 -3.84 -3.37
C ALA A 96 1.84 -2.75 -2.43
N ALA A 97 2.72 -2.05 -1.72
CA ALA A 97 2.35 -0.97 -0.82
C ALA A 97 1.62 0.19 -1.54
N VAL A 98 2.01 0.53 -2.76
CA VAL A 98 1.33 1.56 -3.57
C VAL A 98 -0.11 1.14 -3.89
N ILE A 99 -0.34 -0.12 -4.21
CA ILE A 99 -1.68 -0.65 -4.48
C ILE A 99 -2.55 -0.58 -3.22
N GLU A 100 -2.03 -1.07 -2.08
CA GLU A 100 -2.71 -1.01 -0.78
C GLU A 100 -3.03 0.44 -0.39
N GLU A 101 -2.10 1.37 -0.59
CA GLU A 101 -2.28 2.80 -0.32
C GLU A 101 -3.40 3.41 -1.18
N HIS A 102 -3.43 3.12 -2.48
CA HIS A 102 -4.48 3.60 -3.37
C HIS A 102 -5.85 3.09 -2.92
N TRP A 103 -5.95 1.80 -2.58
CA TRP A 103 -7.20 1.21 -2.11
C TRP A 103 -7.68 1.86 -0.80
N HIS A 104 -6.80 1.98 0.20
CA HIS A 104 -7.14 2.60 1.47
C HIS A 104 -7.52 4.08 1.31
N SER A 105 -6.78 4.83 0.51
CA SER A 105 -7.09 6.24 0.22
C SER A 105 -8.42 6.40 -0.49
N ALA A 106 -8.71 5.60 -1.50
CA ALA A 106 -9.97 5.64 -2.22
C ALA A 106 -11.15 5.28 -1.30
N ALA A 107 -11.04 4.17 -0.57
CA ALA A 107 -12.07 3.70 0.35
C ALA A 107 -12.34 4.71 1.48
N ALA A 108 -11.30 5.29 2.06
CA ALA A 108 -11.43 6.32 3.08
C ALA A 108 -12.14 7.57 2.51
N THR A 109 -11.70 8.06 1.34
CA THR A 109 -12.28 9.25 0.71
C THR A 109 -13.75 9.03 0.33
N VAL A 110 -14.11 7.85 -0.20
CA VAL A 110 -15.50 7.48 -0.49
C VAL A 110 -16.35 7.53 0.78
N ASN A 111 -15.90 6.86 1.84
CA ASN A 111 -16.65 6.78 3.09
C ASN A 111 -16.81 8.14 3.79
N GLU A 112 -15.73 8.93 3.89
CA GLU A 112 -15.74 10.25 4.49
C GLU A 112 -16.62 11.22 3.70
N SER A 113 -16.51 11.18 2.37
CA SER A 113 -17.31 12.04 1.49
C SER A 113 -18.79 11.66 1.53
N ALA A 114 -19.11 10.36 1.57
CA ALA A 114 -20.49 9.89 1.71
C ALA A 114 -21.10 10.33 3.05
N ALA A 115 -20.34 10.21 4.14
CA ALA A 115 -20.76 10.67 5.46
C ALA A 115 -20.98 12.20 5.53
N ALA A 116 -20.08 12.98 4.92
CA ALA A 116 -20.18 14.43 4.86
C ALA A 116 -21.36 14.92 3.99
N LEU A 117 -21.64 14.19 2.90
CA LEU A 117 -22.74 14.50 1.99
C LEU A 117 -24.11 14.23 2.64
N GLY A 118 -24.24 13.11 3.38
CA GLY A 118 -25.49 12.72 4.04
C GLY A 118 -26.71 12.81 3.12
N ASP A 119 -27.81 13.33 3.66
CA ASP A 119 -29.08 13.52 2.93
C ASP A 119 -29.23 14.93 2.34
N GLN A 120 -28.13 15.66 2.11
CA GLN A 120 -28.21 17.01 1.54
C GLN A 120 -28.92 16.99 0.18
N PRO A 121 -29.97 17.85 -0.03
CA PRO A 121 -30.66 17.90 -1.31
C PRO A 121 -29.95 18.84 -2.28
N GLY A 122 -30.19 18.64 -3.58
CA GLY A 122 -29.80 19.54 -4.64
C GLY A 122 -28.91 18.88 -5.71
N HIS A 123 -28.93 19.49 -6.89
CA HIS A 123 -28.26 18.97 -8.08
C HIS A 123 -26.75 18.69 -7.88
N GLN A 124 -26.07 19.52 -7.11
CA GLN A 124 -24.64 19.30 -6.82
C GLN A 124 -24.42 18.11 -5.87
N ALA A 125 -25.31 17.91 -4.90
CA ALA A 125 -25.27 16.75 -4.03
C ALA A 125 -25.58 15.48 -4.80
N ASP A 126 -26.50 15.52 -5.76
CA ASP A 126 -26.81 14.39 -6.63
C ASP A 126 -25.63 14.07 -7.54
N ALA A 127 -24.94 15.06 -8.11
CA ALA A 127 -23.72 14.87 -8.87
C ALA A 127 -22.59 14.23 -8.03
N ALA A 128 -22.40 14.68 -6.80
CA ALA A 128 -21.43 14.10 -5.88
C ALA A 128 -21.76 12.62 -5.56
N ARG A 129 -23.04 12.29 -5.36
CA ARG A 129 -23.48 10.88 -5.16
C ARG A 129 -23.16 9.99 -6.36
N GLU A 130 -23.36 10.48 -7.58
CA GLU A 130 -23.02 9.74 -8.79
C GLU A 130 -21.50 9.49 -8.87
N ILE A 131 -20.66 10.47 -8.54
CA ILE A 131 -19.21 10.28 -8.50
C ILE A 131 -18.81 9.25 -7.42
N LEU A 132 -19.39 9.34 -6.22
CA LEU A 132 -19.13 8.39 -5.14
C LEU A 132 -19.57 6.98 -5.52
N ARG A 133 -20.71 6.83 -6.20
CA ARG A 133 -21.18 5.53 -6.71
C ARG A 133 -20.20 4.96 -7.74
N ALA A 134 -19.76 5.76 -8.70
CA ALA A 134 -18.78 5.32 -9.70
C ALA A 134 -17.44 4.91 -9.08
N ALA A 135 -16.97 5.64 -8.06
CA ALA A 135 -15.75 5.29 -7.33
C ALA A 135 -15.92 3.98 -6.53
N GLN A 136 -17.09 3.76 -5.95
CA GLN A 136 -17.39 2.51 -5.26
C GLN A 136 -17.46 1.33 -6.22
N GLU A 137 -18.10 1.50 -7.40
CA GLU A 137 -18.11 0.49 -8.45
C GLU A 137 -16.70 0.14 -8.92
N ALA A 138 -15.78 1.12 -9.02
CA ALA A 138 -14.38 0.87 -9.35
C ALA A 138 -13.65 0.08 -8.24
N LEU A 139 -13.91 0.36 -6.95
CA LEU A 139 -13.38 -0.44 -5.83
C LEU A 139 -13.91 -1.88 -5.85
N GLU A 140 -15.21 -2.07 -6.16
CA GLU A 140 -15.81 -3.39 -6.29
C GLU A 140 -15.27 -4.16 -7.51
N ALA A 141 -14.84 -3.43 -8.55
CA ALA A 141 -14.13 -3.98 -9.71
C ALA A 141 -12.62 -4.22 -9.46
N GLU A 142 -12.18 -4.04 -8.22
CA GLU A 142 -10.77 -4.21 -7.79
C GLU A 142 -9.79 -3.29 -8.56
N ASP A 143 -10.23 -2.08 -8.93
CA ASP A 143 -9.39 -1.03 -9.52
C ASP A 143 -9.25 0.18 -8.58
N PRO A 144 -8.38 0.09 -7.56
CA PRO A 144 -8.21 1.14 -6.57
C PRO A 144 -7.59 2.42 -7.15
N ALA A 145 -6.82 2.33 -8.23
CA ALA A 145 -6.22 3.49 -8.86
C ALA A 145 -7.28 4.33 -9.58
N GLU A 146 -8.18 3.69 -10.31
CA GLU A 146 -9.31 4.36 -10.97
C GLU A 146 -10.29 4.91 -9.93
N ALA A 147 -10.61 4.14 -8.88
CA ALA A 147 -11.45 4.60 -7.79
C ALA A 147 -10.91 5.89 -7.14
N LEU A 148 -9.61 5.93 -6.85
CA LEU A 148 -8.95 7.11 -6.29
C LEU A 148 -9.00 8.29 -7.26
N HIS A 149 -8.79 8.06 -8.56
CA HIS A 149 -8.89 9.09 -9.57
C HIS A 149 -10.31 9.68 -9.65
N ILE A 150 -11.34 8.83 -9.66
CA ILE A 150 -12.75 9.23 -9.72
C ILE A 150 -13.14 10.05 -8.48
N VAL A 151 -12.74 9.62 -7.26
CA VAL A 151 -13.18 10.25 -6.02
C VAL A 151 -12.39 11.50 -5.64
N SER A 152 -11.18 11.67 -6.17
CA SER A 152 -10.28 12.77 -5.78
C SER A 152 -10.88 14.18 -5.85
N PRO A 153 -11.77 14.55 -6.79
CA PRO A 153 -12.36 15.88 -6.83
C PRO A 153 -13.51 16.10 -5.84
N VAL A 154 -14.07 15.04 -5.22
CA VAL A 154 -15.27 15.14 -4.38
C VAL A 154 -15.08 15.98 -3.12
N PRO A 155 -13.97 15.88 -2.37
CA PRO A 155 -13.75 16.71 -1.18
C PRO A 155 -13.87 18.22 -1.46
N ASP A 156 -13.34 18.71 -2.58
CA ASP A 156 -13.41 20.12 -2.96
C ASP A 156 -14.84 20.55 -3.26
N HIS A 157 -15.64 19.71 -3.91
CA HIS A 157 -17.05 19.95 -4.15
C HIS A 157 -17.86 19.99 -2.84
N LEU A 158 -17.55 19.14 -1.87
CA LEU A 158 -18.21 19.13 -0.56
C LEU A 158 -17.91 20.38 0.25
N VAL A 159 -16.69 20.89 0.25
CA VAL A 159 -16.33 22.16 0.89
C VAL A 159 -17.16 23.31 0.31
N TYR A 160 -17.36 23.36 -1.00
CA TYR A 160 -18.17 24.34 -1.67
C TYR A 160 -19.67 24.23 -1.27
N LEU A 161 -20.22 23.02 -1.21
CA LEU A 161 -21.61 22.76 -0.81
C LEU A 161 -21.88 23.21 0.62
N VAL A 162 -21.01 22.85 1.57
CA VAL A 162 -21.15 23.23 2.97
C VAL A 162 -21.05 24.75 3.14
N SER A 163 -20.11 25.39 2.46
CA SER A 163 -19.94 26.86 2.50
C SER A 163 -21.14 27.57 1.91
N SER A 164 -21.70 27.06 0.81
CA SER A 164 -22.92 27.68 0.17
C SER A 164 -24.14 27.48 1.02
N SER A 165 -24.34 26.34 1.66
CA SER A 165 -25.48 26.09 2.56
C SER A 165 -25.43 26.96 3.79
N ALA A 166 -24.26 27.19 4.37
CA ALA A 166 -24.08 28.09 5.50
C ALA A 166 -24.39 29.56 5.11
N ALA A 167 -23.97 30.00 3.92
CA ALA A 167 -24.28 31.33 3.41
C ALA A 167 -25.79 31.56 3.19
N VAL A 168 -26.49 30.54 2.67
CA VAL A 168 -27.96 30.62 2.48
C VAL A 168 -28.71 30.62 3.81
N ALA A 169 -28.26 29.85 4.80
CA ALA A 169 -28.86 29.84 6.13
C ALA A 169 -28.78 31.22 6.84
N HIS A 170 -27.72 31.99 6.59
CA HIS A 170 -27.56 33.35 7.08
C HIS A 170 -28.39 34.39 6.32
N LEU A 171 -28.89 34.09 5.13
CA LEU A 171 -29.69 34.97 4.29
C LEU A 171 -31.19 34.76 4.44
N GLN A 172 -31.67 33.82 5.24
CA GLN A 172 -33.08 33.71 5.60
C GLN A 172 -33.36 34.70 6.73
N PRO A 173 -33.94 35.87 6.44
CA PRO A 173 -34.39 36.78 7.48
C PRO A 173 -35.55 36.12 8.20
N SER A 174 -35.57 36.28 9.50
CA SER A 174 -36.64 35.88 10.45
C SER A 174 -38.01 36.33 9.97
N ALA A 175 -38.62 35.60 9.06
CA ALA A 175 -39.98 35.85 8.57
C ALA A 175 -41.05 35.26 9.51
N GLN A 176 -40.76 35.17 10.82
CA GLN A 176 -41.73 34.72 11.82
C GLN A 176 -41.72 35.62 13.04
N GLN A 177 -42.06 36.91 12.85
CA GLN A 177 -42.54 37.76 13.95
C GLN A 177 -43.31 38.95 13.36
N HIS A 178 -44.49 38.73 12.84
CA HIS A 178 -45.56 39.75 12.90
C HIS A 178 -46.90 39.04 12.72
N VAL A 179 -47.40 38.49 13.80
CA VAL A 179 -48.85 38.33 13.95
C VAL A 179 -49.32 39.61 14.66
N PRO A 180 -50.04 40.51 13.99
CA PRO A 180 -50.70 41.61 14.70
C PRO A 180 -51.83 41.00 15.50
N ALA A 181 -51.82 41.22 16.81
CA ALA A 181 -52.97 41.04 17.68
C ALA A 181 -54.06 42.06 17.26
N ALA A 182 -55.02 41.58 16.49
CA ALA A 182 -56.26 42.36 16.24
C ALA A 182 -57.18 42.15 17.41
N ALA A 183 -57.24 43.21 18.22
CA ALA A 183 -58.34 43.80 18.98
C ALA A 183 -59.59 42.92 19.17
N ALA A 184 -59.79 42.44 20.37
CA ALA A 184 -61.12 42.28 20.96
C ALA A 184 -61.63 43.63 21.35
N GLY A 185 -62.75 44.02 20.79
CA GLY A 185 -63.48 45.30 21.14
C GLY A 185 -64.90 45.19 20.71
N LEU A 186 -65.81 45.01 21.75
CA LEU A 186 -67.27 45.25 21.79
C LEU A 186 -68.12 44.09 21.25
#